data_d9a06a115c344ba2f15154ea67cd8b9c
#
_entry.id   d9a06a115c344ba2f15154ea67cd8b9c
#
_cell.length_a   1.000
_cell.length_b   1.000
_cell.length_c   1.000
_cell.angle_alpha   90.00
_cell.angle_beta   90.00
_cell.angle_gamma   90.00
#
_symmetry.space_group_name_H-M   'P 1'
#
loop_
_entity.id
_entity.type
_entity.pdbx_description
1 polymer ?
#
loop_
_entity_poly.entity_id
_entity_poly.type
_entity_poly.pdbx_seq_one_letter_code
_entity_poly.pdbx_strand_id
1 'polypeptide(L)'
;MNNPHPDLGQRVLLGMLTPSSNTILEPVTTAMVAGLPEVSAHFGRFRVTEIALDQKALGQFDDAEILRAAEMLAQAKVDVIGWNGTSSGWLGFEADERLCRRITGATGIPACTSVLALNEIFAAHGVKRFGLVTPYLDDVQAAIVKNYAASGFDCVAERHLRKRDNFSFSEVAADDIRAMVREVAQSKPDAITIFCTNLRGAPLVEELEAEIGIPIYDTIATVVWKALRLAKTDARRVVGWGRLFGEPA
;
A
#
# COMPACT_ATOMS: atom_id res chain seq x y z
N MET A 1 -22.38 -22.10 -26.39
CA MET A 1 -21.63 -22.62 -25.23
C MET A 1 -20.67 -21.52 -24.84
N ASN A 2 -20.94 -20.85 -23.70
CA ASN A 2 -20.02 -19.80 -23.21
C ASN A 2 -18.75 -20.51 -22.75
N ASN A 3 -17.62 -20.15 -23.34
CA ASN A 3 -16.31 -20.59 -22.87
C ASN A 3 -16.16 -20.12 -21.42
N PRO A 4 -16.01 -21.03 -20.43
CA PRO A 4 -15.85 -20.64 -19.03
C PRO A 4 -14.47 -20.00 -18.73
N HIS A 5 -13.58 -19.98 -19.71
CA HIS A 5 -12.26 -19.36 -19.59
C HIS A 5 -12.30 -18.00 -20.28
N PRO A 6 -11.87 -16.92 -19.59
CA PRO A 6 -11.74 -15.62 -20.21
C PRO A 6 -10.80 -15.72 -21.42
N ASP A 7 -11.12 -15.00 -22.48
CA ASP A 7 -10.18 -14.81 -23.58
C ASP A 7 -8.95 -14.08 -23.01
N LEU A 8 -7.85 -14.81 -22.83
CA LEU A 8 -6.60 -14.30 -22.30
C LEU A 8 -5.81 -13.49 -23.36
N GLY A 9 -6.50 -12.71 -24.20
CA GLY A 9 -5.92 -11.89 -25.25
C GLY A 9 -4.77 -11.02 -24.73
N GLN A 10 -5.00 -9.81 -24.33
CA GLN A 10 -3.98 -8.95 -23.75
C GLN A 10 -3.94 -9.16 -22.22
N ARG A 11 -2.86 -9.76 -21.72
CA ARG A 11 -2.63 -9.94 -20.28
C ARG A 11 -1.94 -8.71 -19.69
N VAL A 12 -2.32 -8.37 -18.46
CA VAL A 12 -1.67 -7.36 -17.62
C VAL A 12 -1.12 -8.05 -16.37
N LEU A 13 0.19 -8.01 -16.19
CA LEU A 13 0.91 -8.73 -15.14
C LEU A 13 1.45 -7.73 -14.11
N LEU A 14 0.85 -7.69 -12.91
CA LEU A 14 1.30 -6.84 -11.81
C LEU A 14 2.33 -7.59 -10.96
N GLY A 15 3.58 -7.17 -10.96
CA GLY A 15 4.61 -7.68 -10.06
C GLY A 15 4.52 -6.97 -8.72
N MET A 16 4.35 -7.71 -7.62
CA MET A 16 4.15 -7.16 -6.27
C MET A 16 5.25 -7.66 -5.32
N LEU A 17 6.12 -6.76 -4.91
CA LEU A 17 7.16 -7.04 -3.92
C LEU A 17 6.54 -7.08 -2.52
N THR A 18 6.72 -8.18 -1.81
CA THR A 18 6.02 -8.51 -0.58
C THR A 18 6.99 -8.81 0.56
N PRO A 19 6.87 -8.13 1.73
CA PRO A 19 7.58 -8.53 2.95
C PRO A 19 7.32 -9.99 3.32
N SER A 20 8.36 -10.73 3.72
CA SER A 20 8.30 -12.20 3.91
C SER A 20 7.27 -12.67 4.95
N SER A 21 7.01 -11.88 5.97
CA SER A 21 6.04 -12.19 7.02
C SER A 21 4.64 -11.58 6.76
N ASN A 22 4.43 -10.92 5.62
CA ASN A 22 3.13 -10.37 5.26
C ASN A 22 2.21 -11.50 4.74
N THR A 23 1.01 -11.62 5.31
CA THR A 23 0.00 -12.62 4.93
C THR A 23 -1.31 -12.00 4.43
N ILE A 24 -1.40 -10.68 4.42
CA ILE A 24 -2.63 -9.95 4.02
C ILE A 24 -2.54 -9.43 2.60
N LEU A 25 -1.37 -8.95 2.18
CA LEU A 25 -1.18 -8.30 0.89
C LEU A 25 -1.61 -9.18 -0.30
N GLU A 26 -1.12 -10.41 -0.36
CA GLU A 26 -1.34 -11.29 -1.51
C GLU A 26 -2.82 -11.63 -1.71
N PRO A 27 -3.57 -12.13 -0.71
CA PRO A 27 -4.99 -12.41 -0.88
C PRO A 27 -5.81 -11.15 -1.16
N VAL A 28 -5.50 -10.01 -0.52
CA VAL A 28 -6.22 -8.76 -0.74
C VAL A 28 -5.97 -8.20 -2.14
N THR A 29 -4.71 -8.13 -2.58
CA THR A 29 -4.39 -7.68 -3.95
C THR A 29 -5.07 -8.57 -5.00
N THR A 30 -5.02 -9.89 -4.82
CA THR A 30 -5.69 -10.85 -5.71
C THR A 30 -7.19 -10.62 -5.76
N ALA A 31 -7.82 -10.38 -4.61
CA ALA A 31 -9.25 -10.09 -4.54
C ALA A 31 -9.62 -8.75 -5.19
N MET A 32 -8.78 -7.71 -5.04
CA MET A 32 -9.00 -6.41 -5.69
C MET A 32 -9.07 -6.52 -7.21
N VAL A 33 -8.19 -7.32 -7.81
CA VAL A 33 -8.11 -7.46 -9.27
C VAL A 33 -8.98 -8.59 -9.83
N ALA A 34 -9.68 -9.34 -8.99
CA ALA A 34 -10.47 -10.50 -9.41
C ALA A 34 -11.58 -10.18 -10.45
N GLY A 35 -12.09 -8.94 -10.43
CA GLY A 35 -13.06 -8.44 -11.42
C GLY A 35 -12.44 -8.04 -12.77
N LEU A 36 -11.12 -8.15 -12.94
CA LEU A 36 -10.37 -7.79 -14.13
C LEU A 36 -9.75 -9.05 -14.75
N PRO A 37 -10.45 -9.78 -15.62
CA PRO A 37 -10.02 -11.11 -16.08
C PRO A 37 -8.68 -11.12 -16.82
N GLU A 38 -8.26 -9.99 -17.40
CA GLU A 38 -6.97 -9.81 -18.05
C GLU A 38 -5.82 -9.52 -17.07
N VAL A 39 -6.11 -9.14 -15.81
CA VAL A 39 -5.13 -8.72 -14.81
C VAL A 39 -4.79 -9.88 -13.87
N SER A 40 -3.51 -10.09 -13.61
CA SER A 40 -3.04 -11.01 -12.57
C SER A 40 -1.91 -10.41 -11.75
N ALA A 41 -1.90 -10.72 -10.44
CA ALA A 41 -0.83 -10.33 -9.53
C ALA A 41 0.16 -11.47 -9.33
N HIS A 42 1.46 -11.13 -9.37
CA HIS A 42 2.59 -12.04 -9.19
C HIS A 42 3.46 -11.51 -8.07
N PHE A 43 3.81 -12.33 -7.09
CA PHE A 43 4.44 -11.88 -5.85
C PHE A 43 5.89 -12.33 -5.75
N GLY A 44 6.78 -11.38 -5.41
CA GLY A 44 8.18 -11.62 -5.07
C GLY A 44 8.42 -11.27 -3.59
N ARG A 45 8.86 -12.25 -2.78
CA ARG A 45 9.10 -12.05 -1.34
C ARG A 45 10.56 -11.73 -1.06
N PHE A 46 10.79 -10.88 -0.06
CA PHE A 46 12.10 -10.57 0.51
C PHE A 46 11.96 -10.44 2.02
N ARG A 47 13.07 -10.53 2.76
CA ARG A 47 13.04 -10.67 4.20
C ARG A 47 12.67 -9.36 4.91
N VAL A 48 11.51 -9.33 5.58
CA VAL A 48 11.13 -8.35 6.61
C VAL A 48 10.29 -9.08 7.66
N THR A 49 10.73 -9.07 8.92
CA THR A 49 10.07 -9.76 10.03
C THR A 49 9.64 -8.82 11.16
N GLU A 50 10.30 -7.68 11.31
CA GLU A 50 10.02 -6.72 12.37
C GLU A 50 10.11 -5.28 11.86
N ILE A 51 9.33 -4.38 12.46
CA ILE A 51 9.31 -2.95 12.16
C ILE A 51 9.70 -2.17 13.42
N ALA A 52 10.89 -1.57 13.39
CA ALA A 52 11.45 -0.72 14.45
C ALA A 52 12.54 0.18 13.88
N LEU A 53 13.03 1.16 14.65
CA LEU A 53 14.10 2.07 14.22
C LEU A 53 15.49 1.64 14.67
N ASP A 54 15.68 0.47 15.26
CA ASP A 54 17.01 -0.04 15.59
C ASP A 54 17.77 -0.54 14.34
N GLN A 55 19.08 -0.63 14.42
CA GLN A 55 19.94 -1.00 13.28
C GLN A 55 19.59 -2.35 12.65
N LYS A 56 19.18 -3.33 13.45
CA LYS A 56 18.82 -4.66 12.97
C LYS A 56 17.54 -4.60 12.13
N ALA A 57 16.51 -3.91 12.61
CA ALA A 57 15.24 -3.75 11.91
C ALA A 57 15.40 -2.89 10.63
N LEU A 58 16.19 -1.81 10.69
CA LEU A 58 16.48 -0.96 9.54
C LEU A 58 17.29 -1.69 8.46
N GLY A 59 18.21 -2.60 8.84
CA GLY A 59 18.97 -3.40 7.89
C GLY A 59 18.14 -4.37 7.03
N GLN A 60 16.90 -4.66 7.40
CA GLN A 60 15.98 -5.47 6.58
C GLN A 60 15.48 -4.74 5.31
N PHE A 61 15.65 -3.43 5.27
CA PHE A 61 15.31 -2.60 4.11
C PHE A 61 16.51 -2.37 3.18
N ASP A 62 17.49 -3.30 3.21
CA ASP A 62 18.57 -3.31 2.23
C ASP A 62 17.98 -3.55 0.83
N ASP A 63 18.22 -2.61 -0.05
CA ASP A 63 17.75 -2.64 -1.43
C ASP A 63 18.21 -3.88 -2.21
N ALA A 64 19.28 -4.56 -1.81
CA ALA A 64 19.81 -5.73 -2.53
C ALA A 64 18.83 -6.90 -2.55
N GLU A 65 18.19 -7.22 -1.40
CA GLU A 65 17.17 -8.29 -1.33
C GLU A 65 15.92 -7.91 -2.14
N ILE A 66 15.52 -6.64 -2.07
CA ILE A 66 14.35 -6.12 -2.80
C ILE A 66 14.62 -6.18 -4.31
N LEU A 67 15.81 -5.77 -4.76
CA LEU A 67 16.20 -5.80 -6.17
C LEU A 67 16.26 -7.23 -6.71
N ARG A 68 16.81 -8.18 -5.94
CA ARG A 68 16.80 -9.59 -6.34
C ARG A 68 15.38 -10.10 -6.57
N ALA A 69 14.44 -9.78 -5.68
CA ALA A 69 13.04 -10.17 -5.86
C ALA A 69 12.40 -9.47 -7.09
N ALA A 70 12.77 -8.21 -7.35
CA ALA A 70 12.31 -7.48 -8.54
C ALA A 70 12.85 -8.11 -9.85
N GLU A 71 14.12 -8.51 -9.88
CA GLU A 71 14.71 -9.20 -11.03
C GLU A 71 14.01 -10.54 -11.32
N MET A 72 13.60 -11.28 -10.28
CA MET A 72 12.84 -12.52 -10.46
C MET A 72 11.44 -12.24 -11.05
N LEU A 73 10.77 -11.18 -10.60
CA LEU A 73 9.51 -10.73 -11.22
C LEU A 73 9.69 -10.28 -12.66
N ALA A 74 10.82 -9.64 -12.98
CA ALA A 74 11.15 -9.24 -14.35
C ALA A 74 11.29 -10.44 -15.31
N GLN A 75 11.75 -11.60 -14.82
CA GLN A 75 11.81 -12.84 -15.62
C GLN A 75 10.40 -13.31 -16.03
N ALA A 76 9.38 -13.01 -15.24
CA ALA A 76 7.98 -13.25 -15.57
C ALA A 76 7.39 -12.19 -16.54
N LYS A 77 8.21 -11.20 -16.97
CA LYS A 77 7.81 -10.11 -17.87
C LYS A 77 6.59 -9.35 -17.38
N VAL A 78 6.56 -9.02 -16.09
CA VAL A 78 5.49 -8.20 -15.51
C VAL A 78 5.51 -6.79 -16.11
N ASP A 79 4.34 -6.16 -16.23
CA ASP A 79 4.19 -4.82 -16.84
C ASP A 79 4.57 -3.69 -15.88
N VAL A 80 4.52 -3.94 -14.57
CA VAL A 80 4.84 -3.00 -13.52
C VAL A 80 5.35 -3.74 -12.29
N ILE A 81 6.22 -3.11 -11.50
CA ILE A 81 6.67 -3.64 -10.20
C ILE A 81 6.24 -2.68 -9.09
N GLY A 82 5.34 -3.13 -8.22
CA GLY A 82 4.86 -2.41 -7.04
C GLY A 82 5.63 -2.81 -5.78
N TRP A 83 6.23 -1.84 -5.07
CA TRP A 83 6.77 -2.02 -3.74
C TRP A 83 5.66 -1.85 -2.70
N ASN A 84 5.34 -2.92 -1.99
CA ASN A 84 4.27 -2.98 -1.01
C ASN A 84 4.82 -2.82 0.41
N GLY A 85 5.55 -1.76 0.64
CA GLY A 85 6.09 -1.39 1.93
C GLY A 85 5.76 0.05 2.29
N THR A 86 5.79 0.35 3.58
CA THR A 86 5.51 1.68 4.11
C THR A 86 6.73 2.31 4.77
N SER A 87 7.92 1.73 4.58
CA SER A 87 9.15 2.15 5.25
C SER A 87 9.56 3.58 4.94
N SER A 88 9.28 4.10 3.76
CA SER A 88 9.59 5.48 3.42
C SER A 88 8.78 6.50 4.25
N GLY A 89 7.70 6.09 4.87
CA GLY A 89 6.97 6.92 5.84
C GLY A 89 7.84 7.38 7.01
N TRP A 90 8.78 6.53 7.47
CA TRP A 90 9.72 6.89 8.56
C TRP A 90 11.16 7.10 8.09
N LEU A 91 11.57 6.52 6.95
CA LEU A 91 12.91 6.69 6.37
C LEU A 91 13.05 7.96 5.51
N GLY A 92 11.93 8.60 5.17
CA GLY A 92 11.84 9.68 4.19
C GLY A 92 11.44 9.18 2.80
N PHE A 93 10.62 9.97 2.09
CA PHE A 93 10.01 9.57 0.81
C PHE A 93 11.04 9.36 -0.32
N GLU A 94 12.18 10.04 -0.24
CA GLU A 94 13.30 9.85 -1.17
C GLU A 94 13.84 8.40 -1.18
N ALA A 95 13.63 7.63 -0.09
CA ALA A 95 14.00 6.22 -0.05
C ALA A 95 13.23 5.42 -1.10
N ASP A 96 11.91 5.62 -1.19
CA ASP A 96 11.07 4.98 -2.19
C ASP A 96 11.35 5.48 -3.61
N GLU A 97 11.64 6.77 -3.78
CA GLU A 97 12.04 7.33 -5.08
C GLU A 97 13.34 6.70 -5.59
N ARG A 98 14.35 6.56 -4.71
CA ARG A 98 15.59 5.87 -5.05
C ARG A 98 15.34 4.41 -5.39
N LEU A 99 14.49 3.72 -4.62
CA LEU A 99 14.14 2.33 -4.85
C LEU A 99 13.46 2.14 -6.21
N CYS A 100 12.47 2.96 -6.56
CA CYS A 100 11.81 2.94 -7.87
C CYS A 100 12.82 3.12 -9.00
N ARG A 101 13.72 4.11 -8.90
CA ARG A 101 14.79 4.32 -9.90
C ARG A 101 15.70 3.10 -10.05
N ARG A 102 16.08 2.45 -8.93
CA ARG A 102 16.93 1.26 -8.93
C ARG A 102 16.23 0.05 -9.54
N ILE A 103 14.96 -0.18 -9.18
CA ILE A 103 14.14 -1.27 -9.76
C ILE A 103 14.02 -1.07 -11.28
N THR A 104 13.62 0.12 -11.71
CA THR A 104 13.47 0.40 -13.15
C THR A 104 14.83 0.32 -13.88
N GLY A 105 15.91 0.78 -13.27
CA GLY A 105 17.25 0.69 -13.86
C GLY A 105 17.75 -0.76 -14.01
N ALA A 106 17.44 -1.64 -13.05
CA ALA A 106 17.85 -3.05 -13.10
C ALA A 106 16.98 -3.92 -14.02
N THR A 107 15.68 -3.60 -14.12
CA THR A 107 14.71 -4.46 -14.78
C THR A 107 14.15 -3.90 -16.10
N GLY A 108 14.27 -2.60 -16.33
CA GLY A 108 13.59 -1.89 -17.43
C GLY A 108 12.08 -1.73 -17.23
N ILE A 109 11.53 -2.19 -16.11
CA ILE A 109 10.09 -2.18 -15.82
C ILE A 109 9.74 -0.97 -14.95
N PRO A 110 8.66 -0.23 -15.23
CA PRO A 110 8.22 0.88 -14.38
C PRO A 110 7.89 0.38 -12.97
N ALA A 111 8.30 1.16 -11.94
CA ALA A 111 8.07 0.83 -10.55
C ALA A 111 7.21 1.88 -9.84
N CYS A 112 6.47 1.45 -8.83
CA CYS A 112 5.70 2.32 -7.92
C CYS A 112 5.80 1.79 -6.48
N THR A 113 5.35 2.60 -5.52
CA THR A 113 5.31 2.21 -4.11
C THR A 113 3.98 2.58 -3.47
N SER A 114 3.63 1.90 -2.37
CA SER A 114 2.43 2.21 -1.58
C SER A 114 2.41 3.66 -1.11
N VAL A 115 3.56 4.16 -0.61
CA VAL A 115 3.64 5.49 0.00
C VAL A 115 3.69 6.59 -1.04
N LEU A 116 4.48 6.46 -2.11
CA LEU A 116 4.49 7.47 -3.19
C LEU A 116 3.13 7.57 -3.88
N ALA A 117 2.43 6.43 -4.04
CA ALA A 117 1.06 6.43 -4.56
C ALA A 117 0.10 7.15 -3.61
N LEU A 118 0.19 6.93 -2.29
CA LEU A 118 -0.60 7.66 -1.30
C LEU A 118 -0.34 9.17 -1.37
N ASN A 119 0.93 9.58 -1.48
CA ASN A 119 1.30 10.99 -1.58
C ASN A 119 0.74 11.64 -2.86
N GLU A 120 0.78 10.91 -3.98
CA GLU A 120 0.15 11.35 -5.24
C GLU A 120 -1.36 11.53 -5.10
N ILE A 121 -2.03 10.58 -4.43
CA ILE A 121 -3.46 10.64 -4.14
C ILE A 121 -3.77 11.85 -3.25
N PHE A 122 -3.03 12.06 -2.16
CA PHE A 122 -3.21 13.22 -1.29
C PHE A 122 -3.08 14.54 -2.06
N ALA A 123 -2.05 14.66 -2.91
CA ALA A 123 -1.85 15.85 -3.72
C ALA A 123 -2.98 16.06 -4.74
N ALA A 124 -3.40 15.00 -5.44
CA ALA A 124 -4.46 15.07 -6.46
C ALA A 124 -5.82 15.47 -5.89
N HIS A 125 -6.13 15.01 -4.66
CA HIS A 125 -7.40 15.31 -3.98
C HIS A 125 -7.33 16.50 -3.03
N GLY A 126 -6.22 17.26 -3.03
CA GLY A 126 -6.05 18.45 -2.21
C GLY A 126 -6.04 18.20 -0.69
N VAL A 127 -5.73 16.97 -0.28
CA VAL A 127 -5.61 16.60 1.14
C VAL A 127 -4.49 17.41 1.78
N LYS A 128 -4.79 18.09 2.88
CA LYS A 128 -3.82 18.83 3.70
C LYS A 128 -3.77 18.29 5.12
N ARG A 129 -4.89 17.87 5.65
CA ARG A 129 -5.08 17.36 6.99
C ARG A 129 -5.49 15.90 6.92
N PHE A 130 -4.67 14.99 7.42
CA PHE A 130 -5.00 13.56 7.36
C PHE A 130 -5.04 12.91 8.73
N GLY A 131 -5.76 11.80 8.80
CA GLY A 131 -5.78 10.89 9.93
C GLY A 131 -4.89 9.66 9.66
N LEU A 132 -4.18 9.17 10.66
CA LEU A 132 -3.21 8.09 10.54
C LEU A 132 -3.56 6.90 11.44
N VAL A 133 -3.71 5.73 10.85
CA VAL A 133 -3.92 4.46 11.57
C VAL A 133 -2.81 3.47 11.22
N THR A 134 -2.08 2.99 12.24
CA THR A 134 -0.94 2.07 12.05
C THR A 134 -0.86 1.01 13.16
N PRO A 135 -0.10 -0.08 12.98
CA PRO A 135 0.22 -1.00 14.07
C PRO A 135 1.52 -0.65 14.82
N TYR A 136 2.29 0.35 14.38
CA TYR A 136 3.69 0.55 14.71
C TYR A 136 3.96 1.03 16.13
N LEU A 137 5.25 1.04 16.52
CA LEU A 137 5.75 1.59 17.77
C LEU A 137 5.68 3.11 17.78
N ASP A 138 5.72 3.72 18.97
CA ASP A 138 5.61 5.16 19.19
C ASP A 138 6.67 5.97 18.40
N ASP A 139 7.90 5.49 18.34
CA ASP A 139 9.02 6.15 17.62
C ASP A 139 8.85 6.11 16.09
N VAL A 140 8.39 4.98 15.55
CA VAL A 140 8.05 4.83 14.12
C VAL A 140 6.90 5.75 13.77
N GLN A 141 5.83 5.75 14.59
CA GLN A 141 4.68 6.62 14.42
C GLN A 141 5.09 8.10 14.40
N ALA A 142 5.89 8.54 15.36
CA ALA A 142 6.39 9.92 15.43
C ALA A 142 7.22 10.30 14.20
N ALA A 143 8.05 9.38 13.69
CA ALA A 143 8.84 9.61 12.48
C ALA A 143 7.96 9.76 11.23
N ILE A 144 6.89 8.97 11.09
CA ILE A 144 5.92 9.10 10.01
C ILE A 144 5.26 10.48 10.06
N VAL A 145 4.70 10.86 11.20
CA VAL A 145 4.05 12.17 11.39
C VAL A 145 4.99 13.32 11.03
N LYS A 146 6.25 13.25 11.51
CA LYS A 146 7.27 14.26 11.20
C LYS A 146 7.56 14.37 9.70
N ASN A 147 7.72 13.25 8.99
CA ASN A 147 8.04 13.26 7.56
C ASN A 147 6.87 13.81 6.72
N TYR A 148 5.64 13.44 7.06
CA TYR A 148 4.45 13.99 6.40
C TYR A 148 4.31 15.50 6.65
N ALA A 149 4.52 15.96 7.90
CA ALA A 149 4.49 17.39 8.23
C ALA A 149 5.54 18.19 7.43
N ALA A 150 6.77 17.66 7.30
CA ALA A 150 7.83 18.28 6.50
C ALA A 150 7.49 18.37 5.01
N SER A 151 6.55 17.54 4.53
CA SER A 151 6.08 17.52 3.13
C SER A 151 4.76 18.26 2.94
N GLY A 152 4.28 18.99 3.95
CA GLY A 152 3.10 19.84 3.88
C GLY A 152 1.77 19.11 4.12
N PHE A 153 1.80 17.92 4.72
CA PHE A 153 0.62 17.17 5.13
C PHE A 153 0.55 17.14 6.66
N ASP A 154 -0.52 17.69 7.23
CA ASP A 154 -0.73 17.76 8.68
C ASP A 154 -1.47 16.53 9.21
N CYS A 155 -0.84 15.75 10.07
CA CYS A 155 -1.49 14.64 10.76
C CYS A 155 -2.29 15.17 11.95
N VAL A 156 -3.58 15.37 11.78
CA VAL A 156 -4.47 15.99 12.79
C VAL A 156 -4.97 15.02 13.85
N ALA A 157 -4.89 13.72 13.59
CA ALA A 157 -5.20 12.66 14.55
C ALA A 157 -4.49 11.36 14.14
N GLU A 158 -4.07 10.59 15.14
CA GLU A 158 -3.45 9.29 14.90
C GLU A 158 -3.86 8.26 15.96
N ARG A 159 -3.84 6.98 15.56
CA ARG A 159 -3.95 5.82 16.45
C ARG A 159 -3.01 4.73 15.99
N HIS A 160 -2.33 4.09 16.96
CA HIS A 160 -1.40 3.00 16.67
C HIS A 160 -1.38 1.94 17.78
N LEU A 161 -0.95 0.72 17.45
CA LEU A 161 -1.10 -0.47 18.30
C LEU A 161 0.16 -0.85 19.07
N ARG A 162 1.27 -0.14 18.92
CA ARG A 162 2.57 -0.39 19.57
C ARG A 162 3.09 -1.83 19.39
N LYS A 163 2.90 -2.36 18.18
CA LYS A 163 3.39 -3.69 17.81
C LYS A 163 4.72 -3.59 17.05
N ARG A 164 5.60 -4.57 17.22
CA ARG A 164 6.91 -4.64 16.56
C ARG A 164 6.98 -5.77 15.52
N ASP A 165 6.43 -6.93 15.86
CA ASP A 165 6.46 -8.11 15.00
C ASP A 165 5.51 -7.95 13.82
N ASN A 166 6.06 -8.04 12.60
CA ASN A 166 5.27 -7.76 11.39
C ASN A 166 4.17 -8.80 11.15
N PHE A 167 4.38 -10.08 11.54
CA PHE A 167 3.34 -11.09 11.40
C PHE A 167 2.11 -10.76 12.27
N SER A 168 2.34 -10.28 13.51
CA SER A 168 1.27 -9.93 14.45
C SER A 168 0.33 -8.82 13.98
N PHE A 169 0.74 -8.04 12.96
CA PHE A 169 -0.15 -7.03 12.36
C PHE A 169 -1.33 -7.67 11.63
N SER A 170 -1.11 -8.84 11.03
CA SER A 170 -2.16 -9.60 10.33
C SER A 170 -3.21 -10.19 11.26
N GLU A 171 -2.89 -10.31 12.55
CA GLU A 171 -3.77 -10.88 13.58
C GLU A 171 -4.66 -9.82 14.25
N VAL A 172 -4.48 -8.53 13.92
CA VAL A 172 -5.30 -7.45 14.47
C VAL A 172 -6.76 -7.66 14.06
N ALA A 173 -7.65 -7.62 15.05
CA ALA A 173 -9.07 -7.80 14.81
C ALA A 173 -9.63 -6.64 13.98
N ALA A 174 -10.61 -6.95 13.12
CA ALA A 174 -11.25 -5.94 12.29
C ALA A 174 -11.92 -4.83 13.14
N ASP A 175 -12.48 -5.19 14.30
CA ASP A 175 -13.12 -4.24 15.20
C ASP A 175 -12.13 -3.26 15.84
N ASP A 176 -10.90 -3.67 16.10
CA ASP A 176 -9.85 -2.75 16.56
C ASP A 176 -9.52 -1.72 15.48
N ILE A 177 -9.41 -2.15 14.22
CA ILE A 177 -9.16 -1.25 13.09
C ILE A 177 -10.33 -0.27 12.92
N ARG A 178 -11.58 -0.76 12.98
CA ARG A 178 -12.78 0.09 12.93
C ARG A 178 -12.79 1.12 14.05
N ALA A 179 -12.48 0.71 15.28
CA ALA A 179 -12.42 1.62 16.43
C ALA A 179 -11.38 2.73 16.23
N MET A 180 -10.16 2.38 15.80
CA MET A 180 -9.11 3.37 15.51
C MET A 180 -9.51 4.37 14.42
N VAL A 181 -10.13 3.88 13.34
CA VAL A 181 -10.60 4.76 12.24
C VAL A 181 -11.69 5.71 12.73
N ARG A 182 -12.67 5.22 13.50
CA ARG A 182 -13.74 6.05 14.07
C ARG A 182 -13.21 7.13 15.01
N GLU A 183 -12.23 6.79 15.84
CA GLU A 183 -11.60 7.78 16.74
C GLU A 183 -10.87 8.87 15.95
N VAL A 184 -10.07 8.48 14.95
CA VAL A 184 -9.34 9.43 14.09
C VAL A 184 -10.31 10.33 13.32
N ALA A 185 -11.43 9.79 12.85
CA ALA A 185 -12.46 10.51 12.12
C ALA A 185 -13.10 11.66 12.92
N GLN A 186 -13.08 11.61 14.28
CA GLN A 186 -13.62 12.68 15.13
C GLN A 186 -12.92 14.04 14.93
N SER A 187 -11.65 14.02 14.51
CA SER A 187 -10.90 15.23 14.20
C SER A 187 -11.21 15.82 12.82
N LYS A 188 -12.13 15.20 12.07
CA LYS A 188 -12.57 15.62 10.74
C LYS A 188 -11.40 15.92 9.79
N PRO A 189 -10.51 14.94 9.54
CA PRO A 189 -9.46 15.08 8.54
C PRO A 189 -10.06 15.11 7.13
N ASP A 190 -9.29 15.58 6.15
CA ASP A 190 -9.67 15.55 4.73
C ASP A 190 -9.68 14.11 4.19
N ALA A 191 -8.79 13.25 4.73
CA ALA A 191 -8.72 11.82 4.45
C ALA A 191 -8.11 11.06 5.65
N ILE A 192 -8.33 9.75 5.70
CA ILE A 192 -7.68 8.85 6.66
C ILE A 192 -6.82 7.86 5.87
N THR A 193 -5.65 7.48 6.40
CA THR A 193 -4.87 6.37 5.84
C THR A 193 -4.71 5.24 6.84
N ILE A 194 -4.96 4.00 6.37
CA ILE A 194 -4.56 2.76 7.06
C ILE A 194 -3.17 2.42 6.51
N PHE A 195 -2.13 2.81 7.26
CA PHE A 195 -0.76 2.87 6.78
C PHE A 195 0.03 1.63 7.20
N CYS A 196 -0.41 0.47 6.72
CA CYS A 196 0.32 -0.80 6.85
C CYS A 196 -0.24 -1.86 5.92
N THR A 197 0.58 -2.40 5.03
CA THR A 197 0.15 -3.43 4.06
C THR A 197 -0.08 -4.82 4.69
N ASN A 198 0.18 -4.99 5.99
CA ASN A 198 -0.11 -6.23 6.72
C ASN A 198 -1.23 -6.06 7.76
N LEU A 199 -1.96 -4.93 7.78
CA LEU A 199 -3.25 -4.80 8.46
C LEU A 199 -4.38 -5.23 7.52
N ARG A 200 -5.44 -5.81 8.07
CA ARG A 200 -6.66 -6.17 7.31
C ARG A 200 -7.60 -4.97 7.15
N GLY A 201 -7.04 -3.81 6.74
CA GLY A 201 -7.78 -2.57 6.62
C GLY A 201 -8.56 -2.43 5.32
N ALA A 202 -7.96 -2.79 4.20
CA ALA A 202 -8.54 -2.58 2.88
C ALA A 202 -9.97 -3.13 2.71
N PRO A 203 -10.32 -4.35 3.20
CA PRO A 203 -11.70 -4.85 3.11
C PRO A 203 -12.73 -4.07 3.92
N LEU A 204 -12.29 -3.20 4.84
CA LEU A 204 -13.18 -2.41 5.72
C LEU A 204 -13.44 -1.01 5.15
N VAL A 205 -12.71 -0.61 4.12
CA VAL A 205 -12.69 0.78 3.62
C VAL A 205 -14.07 1.21 3.15
N GLU A 206 -14.74 0.41 2.30
CA GLU A 206 -16.02 0.80 1.71
C GLU A 206 -17.11 1.02 2.77
N GLU A 207 -17.23 0.11 3.75
CA GLU A 207 -18.19 0.24 4.85
C GLU A 207 -17.88 1.46 5.73
N LEU A 208 -16.59 1.68 6.07
CA LEU A 208 -16.19 2.79 6.92
C LEU A 208 -16.36 4.15 6.23
N GLU A 209 -16.03 4.25 4.96
CA GLU A 209 -16.28 5.47 4.17
C GLU A 209 -17.78 5.80 4.08
N ALA A 210 -18.63 4.78 3.94
CA ALA A 210 -20.09 4.97 3.95
C ALA A 210 -20.59 5.45 5.32
N GLU A 211 -20.00 4.95 6.41
CA GLU A 211 -20.36 5.32 7.77
C GLU A 211 -19.91 6.74 8.15
N ILE A 212 -18.63 7.07 7.89
CA ILE A 212 -18.02 8.30 8.41
C ILE A 212 -18.00 9.47 7.40
N GLY A 213 -18.21 9.19 6.12
CA GLY A 213 -18.22 10.19 5.06
C GLY A 213 -16.84 10.73 4.64
N ILE A 214 -15.74 10.23 5.22
CA ILE A 214 -14.37 10.68 4.97
C ILE A 214 -13.67 9.64 4.08
N PRO A 215 -12.91 10.03 3.02
CA PRO A 215 -12.11 9.10 2.22
C PRO A 215 -11.08 8.34 3.06
N ILE A 216 -10.93 7.03 2.79
CA ILE A 216 -9.95 6.18 3.47
C ILE A 216 -9.03 5.53 2.44
N TYR A 217 -7.73 5.79 2.55
CA TYR A 217 -6.72 5.24 1.66
C TYR A 217 -5.89 4.17 2.39
N ASP A 218 -6.17 2.90 2.12
CA ASP A 218 -5.37 1.77 2.58
C ASP A 218 -4.13 1.60 1.68
N THR A 219 -2.98 1.31 2.28
CA THR A 219 -1.71 1.25 1.55
C THR A 219 -1.56 0.04 0.61
N ILE A 220 -2.41 -0.98 0.70
CA ILE A 220 -2.53 -2.02 -0.34
C ILE A 220 -3.28 -1.45 -1.54
N ALA A 221 -4.39 -0.75 -1.30
CA ALA A 221 -5.18 -0.16 -2.37
C ALA A 221 -4.40 0.90 -3.16
N THR A 222 -3.58 1.72 -2.49
CA THR A 222 -2.81 2.78 -3.17
C THR A 222 -1.80 2.23 -4.17
N VAL A 223 -1.05 1.18 -3.83
CA VAL A 223 -0.09 0.59 -4.77
C VAL A 223 -0.80 -0.15 -5.91
N VAL A 224 -1.92 -0.83 -5.65
CA VAL A 224 -2.73 -1.49 -6.71
C VAL A 224 -3.27 -0.45 -7.69
N TRP A 225 -3.84 0.64 -7.16
CA TRP A 225 -4.33 1.77 -7.98
C TRP A 225 -3.22 2.32 -8.89
N LYS A 226 -2.03 2.57 -8.34
CA LYS A 226 -0.90 3.10 -9.12
C LYS A 226 -0.37 2.09 -10.14
N ALA A 227 -0.27 0.83 -9.75
CA ALA A 227 0.19 -0.25 -10.64
C ALA A 227 -0.72 -0.41 -11.86
N LEU A 228 -2.04 -0.43 -11.66
CA LEU A 228 -3.02 -0.49 -12.75
C LEU A 228 -2.85 0.69 -13.72
N ARG A 229 -2.68 1.90 -13.19
CA ARG A 229 -2.48 3.10 -14.02
C ARG A 229 -1.19 3.04 -14.84
N LEU A 230 -0.08 2.60 -14.25
CA LEU A 230 1.19 2.41 -14.96
C LEU A 230 1.08 1.33 -16.04
N ALA A 231 0.30 0.28 -15.77
CA ALA A 231 -0.03 -0.75 -16.74
C ALA A 231 -1.13 -0.34 -17.74
N LYS A 232 -1.56 0.95 -17.72
CA LYS A 232 -2.60 1.53 -18.60
C LYS A 232 -3.95 0.81 -18.52
N THR A 233 -4.27 0.27 -17.35
CA THR A 233 -5.55 -0.36 -17.04
C THR A 233 -6.43 0.63 -16.28
N ASP A 234 -7.71 0.71 -16.64
CA ASP A 234 -8.66 1.58 -15.95
C ASP A 234 -8.93 1.06 -14.54
N ALA A 235 -8.36 1.74 -13.53
CA ALA A 235 -8.49 1.38 -12.13
C ALA A 235 -9.96 1.46 -11.63
N ARG A 236 -10.83 2.26 -12.27
CA ARG A 236 -12.26 2.41 -11.90
C ARG A 236 -13.06 1.13 -12.06
N ARG A 237 -12.52 0.14 -12.74
CA ARG A 237 -13.10 -1.20 -12.85
C ARG A 237 -12.93 -2.05 -11.59
N VAL A 238 -12.09 -1.62 -10.65
CA VAL A 238 -11.97 -2.22 -9.31
C VAL A 238 -13.11 -1.68 -8.45
N VAL A 239 -14.03 -2.54 -8.03
CA VAL A 239 -15.24 -2.16 -7.27
C VAL A 239 -15.27 -2.83 -5.90
N GLY A 240 -15.89 -2.19 -4.91
CA GLY A 240 -16.02 -2.75 -3.55
C GLY A 240 -14.83 -2.49 -2.63
N TRP A 241 -13.92 -1.56 -2.99
CA TRP A 241 -12.68 -1.28 -2.25
C TRP A 241 -12.51 0.20 -1.86
N GLY A 242 -13.63 0.93 -1.77
CA GLY A 242 -13.67 2.33 -1.38
C GLY A 242 -13.58 3.30 -2.57
N ARG A 243 -13.63 4.60 -2.25
CA ARG A 243 -13.73 5.70 -3.22
C ARG A 243 -12.52 5.83 -4.13
N LEU A 244 -11.33 5.44 -3.64
CA LEU A 244 -10.07 5.60 -4.38
C LEU A 244 -10.17 5.16 -5.84
N PHE A 245 -10.79 4.01 -6.08
CA PHE A 245 -10.88 3.46 -7.43
C PHE A 245 -11.94 4.14 -8.30
N GLY A 246 -12.95 4.76 -7.69
CA GLY A 246 -14.02 5.48 -8.40
C GLY A 246 -13.68 6.94 -8.74
N GLU A 247 -12.65 7.51 -8.13
CA GLU A 247 -12.28 8.91 -8.31
C GLU A 247 -11.56 9.16 -9.64
N PRO A 248 -11.83 10.29 -10.32
CA PRO A 248 -11.05 10.68 -11.50
C PRO A 248 -9.60 10.95 -11.11
N ALA A 249 -8.72 10.57 -11.98
CA ALA A 249 -7.28 10.73 -11.81
C ALA A 249 -6.81 12.17 -12.06
#